data_1e41a993da52e3b0fac1b43637816cec
#
_entry.id   1e41a993da52e3b0fac1b43637816cec
#
_cell.length_a   1.000
_cell.length_b   1.000
_cell.length_c   1.000
_cell.angle_alpha   90.00
_cell.angle_beta   90.00
_cell.angle_gamma   90.00
#
_symmetry.space_group_name_H-M   'P 1'
#
loop_
_entity.id
_entity.type
_entity.pdbx_description
1 polymer ?
#
loop_
_entity_poly.entity_id
_entity_poly.type
_entity_poly.pdbx_seq_one_letter_code
_entity_poly.pdbx_strand_id
1 'polypeptide(L)'
;MRPNVVAGIAALAAVSAAVPGILKAQGGPRGGDYFPNVPVVTQDGKTLKFYDDVIKGKIVLINFIYTNCPDLCPLATARLAQVEEKLSDIVGHDLFLVSLTVDPERDTPERLKEFSASFSAGPGWLFLTGEPGDIRSINAKLGNRSTRLSEHRNEIILGNDATGEWQRNTVFGDLDRLIMDIHAMDPKWRNQVRAPKHDEASNTGYALSLAPGQTLFKKLCAPCHTIGVGDRVGPDLRGVTERREHAWLENFIRHPDTMRAERDPDALALVAKFPGARMPGLGLAEVDASDLITYLQAETDRLNRAQDAPDPAMQHHHHHE
;
A
#
# COMPACT_ATOMS: atom_id res chain seq x y z
N MET A 1 -25.88 30.95 -84.36
CA MET A 1 -24.93 29.96 -83.82
C MET A 1 -24.73 30.30 -82.37
N ARG A 2 -25.24 29.50 -81.42
CA ARG A 2 -25.06 29.67 -80.01
C ARG A 2 -24.17 28.52 -79.49
N PRO A 3 -23.12 28.74 -78.74
CA PRO A 3 -22.38 27.66 -78.15
C PRO A 3 -23.00 27.21 -76.80
N ASN A 4 -23.14 25.92 -76.66
CA ASN A 4 -23.59 25.24 -75.42
C ASN A 4 -22.54 25.36 -74.33
N VAL A 5 -22.96 25.85 -73.13
CA VAL A 5 -22.16 25.82 -71.90
C VAL A 5 -22.50 24.50 -71.22
N VAL A 6 -21.51 23.59 -71.08
CA VAL A 6 -21.60 22.39 -70.26
C VAL A 6 -21.19 22.73 -68.84
N ALA A 7 -22.14 22.67 -67.90
CA ALA A 7 -21.88 22.81 -66.48
C ALA A 7 -21.32 21.52 -65.91
N GLY A 8 -20.07 21.50 -65.51
CA GLY A 8 -19.44 20.40 -64.80
C GLY A 8 -19.80 20.47 -63.30
N ILE A 9 -20.46 19.43 -62.80
CA ILE A 9 -20.73 19.24 -61.39
C ILE A 9 -19.49 18.59 -60.74
N ALA A 10 -18.80 19.37 -59.91
CA ALA A 10 -17.72 18.85 -59.10
C ALA A 10 -18.31 18.14 -57.86
N ALA A 11 -18.16 16.83 -57.76
CA ALA A 11 -18.50 16.06 -56.56
C ALA A 11 -17.41 16.22 -55.52
N LEU A 12 -17.73 16.91 -54.41
CA LEU A 12 -16.89 16.93 -53.23
C LEU A 12 -16.99 15.57 -52.50
N ALA A 13 -15.94 14.78 -52.60
CA ALA A 13 -15.78 13.59 -51.76
C ALA A 13 -15.43 14.01 -50.32
N ALA A 14 -16.34 13.82 -49.38
CA ALA A 14 -16.09 14.01 -47.95
C ALA A 14 -15.17 12.87 -47.44
N VAL A 15 -13.91 13.21 -47.17
CA VAL A 15 -12.97 12.30 -46.47
C VAL A 15 -13.34 12.31 -45.03
N SER A 16 -14.05 11.29 -44.55
CA SER A 16 -14.23 11.01 -43.12
C SER A 16 -12.89 10.57 -42.55
N ALA A 17 -12.23 11.48 -41.80
CA ALA A 17 -11.09 11.14 -40.96
C ALA A 17 -11.59 10.29 -39.79
N ALA A 18 -11.37 8.98 -39.87
CA ALA A 18 -11.56 8.09 -38.73
C ALA A 18 -10.55 8.48 -37.62
N VAL A 19 -11.04 9.02 -36.55
CA VAL A 19 -10.26 9.21 -35.33
C VAL A 19 -9.83 7.82 -34.81
N PRO A 20 -8.53 7.53 -34.66
CA PRO A 20 -8.13 6.25 -34.11
C PRO A 20 -8.67 6.18 -32.67
N GLY A 21 -9.67 5.32 -32.47
CA GLY A 21 -10.17 4.99 -31.15
C GLY A 21 -9.00 4.46 -30.33
N ILE A 22 -8.86 5.02 -29.12
CA ILE A 22 -7.95 4.49 -28.09
C ILE A 22 -8.36 3.02 -27.93
N LEU A 23 -7.53 2.12 -28.42
CA LEU A 23 -7.64 0.68 -28.16
C LEU A 23 -7.45 0.52 -26.64
N LYS A 24 -8.56 0.47 -25.89
CA LYS A 24 -8.57 -0.18 -24.59
C LYS A 24 -8.02 -1.57 -24.81
N ALA A 25 -6.89 -1.88 -24.19
CA ALA A 25 -6.39 -3.24 -24.13
C ALA A 25 -7.47 -4.09 -23.46
N GLN A 26 -8.25 -4.77 -24.28
CA GLN A 26 -9.21 -5.76 -23.83
C GLN A 26 -8.39 -6.99 -23.43
N GLY A 27 -7.93 -7.01 -22.17
CA GLY A 27 -7.63 -8.27 -21.54
C GLY A 27 -8.97 -9.02 -21.47
N GLY A 28 -9.07 -10.16 -22.17
CA GLY A 28 -10.24 -11.02 -22.07
C GLY A 28 -10.53 -11.38 -20.61
N PRO A 29 -11.76 -11.81 -20.29
CA PRO A 29 -12.15 -12.12 -18.93
C PRO A 29 -11.15 -13.13 -18.32
N ARG A 30 -10.47 -12.75 -17.26
CA ARG A 30 -9.60 -13.62 -16.48
C ARG A 30 -10.50 -14.45 -15.57
N GLY A 31 -11.15 -15.46 -16.11
CA GLY A 31 -12.01 -16.38 -15.35
C GLY A 31 -11.30 -17.67 -14.96
N GLY A 32 -12.06 -18.71 -14.61
CA GLY A 32 -11.56 -19.99 -14.16
C GLY A 32 -10.56 -20.69 -15.08
N ASP A 33 -10.60 -20.42 -16.38
CA ASP A 33 -9.63 -20.95 -17.35
C ASP A 33 -8.28 -20.19 -17.32
N TYR A 34 -8.23 -19.02 -16.71
CA TYR A 34 -7.01 -18.22 -16.63
C TYR A 34 -6.18 -18.53 -15.39
N PHE A 35 -6.80 -18.64 -14.23
CA PHE A 35 -6.09 -18.87 -12.98
C PHE A 35 -5.94 -20.36 -12.67
N PRO A 36 -4.77 -20.82 -12.22
CA PRO A 36 -4.64 -22.17 -11.69
C PRO A 36 -5.60 -22.37 -10.49
N ASN A 37 -6.38 -23.44 -10.52
CA ASN A 37 -7.25 -23.79 -9.39
C ASN A 37 -6.59 -24.85 -8.48
N VAL A 38 -5.36 -24.58 -8.11
CA VAL A 38 -4.51 -25.47 -7.29
C VAL A 38 -4.74 -25.22 -5.80
N PRO A 39 -4.39 -26.20 -4.93
CA PRO A 39 -4.44 -26.02 -3.48
C PRO A 39 -3.48 -24.92 -3.02
N VAL A 40 -3.96 -24.09 -2.08
CA VAL A 40 -3.15 -23.13 -1.31
C VAL A 40 -3.50 -23.27 0.16
N VAL A 41 -2.57 -22.90 1.03
CA VAL A 41 -2.73 -23.00 2.48
C VAL A 41 -2.68 -21.61 3.09
N THR A 42 -3.66 -21.26 3.91
CA THR A 42 -3.70 -19.96 4.60
C THR A 42 -2.76 -19.94 5.81
N GLN A 43 -2.53 -18.74 6.37
CA GLN A 43 -1.81 -18.56 7.63
C GLN A 43 -2.40 -19.34 8.81
N ASP A 44 -3.65 -19.74 8.74
CA ASP A 44 -4.32 -20.54 9.77
C ASP A 44 -4.33 -22.05 9.45
N GLY A 45 -3.56 -22.49 8.45
CA GLY A 45 -3.44 -23.89 8.05
C GLY A 45 -4.64 -24.42 7.26
N LYS A 46 -5.58 -23.57 6.85
CA LYS A 46 -6.74 -23.99 6.05
C LYS A 46 -6.35 -24.15 4.59
N THR A 47 -6.65 -25.30 3.99
CA THR A 47 -6.48 -25.52 2.55
C THR A 47 -7.67 -24.97 1.77
N LEU A 48 -7.38 -24.19 0.74
CA LEU A 48 -8.33 -23.57 -0.19
C LEU A 48 -7.91 -23.88 -1.63
N LYS A 49 -8.86 -23.83 -2.57
CA LYS A 49 -8.57 -23.80 -4.00
C LYS A 49 -8.41 -22.37 -4.45
N PHE A 50 -7.28 -22.05 -5.09
CA PHE A 50 -6.92 -20.66 -5.39
C PHE A 50 -8.00 -19.91 -6.18
N TYR A 51 -8.48 -20.50 -7.28
CA TYR A 51 -9.55 -19.82 -8.02
C TYR A 51 -10.90 -19.90 -7.32
N ASP A 52 -11.37 -21.11 -7.01
CA ASP A 52 -12.75 -21.30 -6.53
C ASP A 52 -13.01 -20.60 -5.19
N ASP A 53 -12.03 -20.65 -4.25
CA ASP A 53 -12.24 -20.17 -2.88
C ASP A 53 -11.69 -18.76 -2.65
N VAL A 54 -10.63 -18.35 -3.39
CA VAL A 54 -9.97 -17.07 -3.13
C VAL A 54 -10.39 -15.98 -4.13
N ILE A 55 -10.55 -16.33 -5.41
CA ILE A 55 -10.75 -15.35 -6.49
C ILE A 55 -12.21 -15.24 -6.95
N LYS A 56 -12.86 -16.37 -7.18
CA LYS A 56 -14.13 -16.48 -7.89
C LYS A 56 -15.23 -15.60 -7.33
N GLY A 57 -15.73 -14.69 -8.16
CA GLY A 57 -16.82 -13.78 -7.86
C GLY A 57 -16.48 -12.65 -6.89
N LYS A 58 -15.19 -12.47 -6.52
CA LYS A 58 -14.76 -11.50 -5.53
C LYS A 58 -14.01 -10.32 -6.13
N ILE A 59 -13.95 -9.22 -5.37
CA ILE A 59 -12.97 -8.17 -5.56
C ILE A 59 -11.76 -8.53 -4.69
N VAL A 60 -10.58 -8.62 -5.30
CA VAL A 60 -9.35 -9.01 -4.61
C VAL A 60 -8.24 -8.01 -4.86
N LEU A 61 -7.46 -7.74 -3.82
CA LEU A 61 -6.20 -7.02 -3.91
C LEU A 61 -5.08 -7.99 -3.54
N ILE A 62 -4.25 -8.34 -4.52
CA ILE A 62 -3.20 -9.34 -4.36
C ILE A 62 -1.84 -8.65 -4.35
N ASN A 63 -1.00 -8.93 -3.35
CA ASN A 63 0.40 -8.56 -3.32
C ASN A 63 1.29 -9.80 -3.14
N PHE A 64 2.59 -9.62 -3.41
CA PHE A 64 3.60 -10.67 -3.29
C PHE A 64 4.50 -10.38 -2.10
N ILE A 65 4.74 -11.40 -1.29
CA ILE A 65 5.57 -11.28 -0.08
C ILE A 65 6.53 -12.44 0.06
N TYR A 66 7.53 -12.27 0.92
CA TYR A 66 8.18 -13.35 1.65
C TYR A 66 8.57 -12.84 3.04
N THR A 67 8.40 -13.69 4.06
CA THR A 67 8.45 -13.27 5.47
C THR A 67 9.82 -12.76 5.90
N ASN A 68 10.89 -13.24 5.24
CA ASN A 68 12.26 -12.84 5.54
C ASN A 68 12.80 -11.77 4.58
N CYS A 69 11.92 -10.97 4.00
CA CYS A 69 12.29 -9.87 3.09
C CYS A 69 13.05 -8.78 3.85
N PRO A 70 14.29 -8.45 3.44
CA PRO A 70 15.03 -7.36 4.05
C PRO A 70 14.59 -5.99 3.53
N ASP A 71 13.83 -5.95 2.43
CA ASP A 71 13.53 -4.74 1.66
C ASP A 71 12.11 -4.22 1.91
N LEU A 72 11.33 -4.10 0.82
CA LEU A 72 10.08 -3.38 0.79
C LEU A 72 8.83 -4.17 1.23
N CYS A 73 8.91 -5.51 1.41
CA CYS A 73 7.72 -6.28 1.79
C CYS A 73 7.10 -5.82 3.12
N PRO A 74 7.88 -5.56 4.19
CA PRO A 74 7.30 -5.04 5.43
C PRO A 74 6.60 -3.70 5.24
N LEU A 75 7.20 -2.79 4.47
CA LEU A 75 6.59 -1.48 4.17
C LEU A 75 5.33 -1.63 3.31
N ALA A 76 5.37 -2.48 2.28
CA ALA A 76 4.19 -2.75 1.44
C ALA A 76 3.05 -3.34 2.26
N THR A 77 3.34 -4.30 3.15
CA THR A 77 2.35 -4.93 4.03
C THR A 77 1.79 -3.91 5.04
N ALA A 78 2.63 -3.07 5.64
CA ALA A 78 2.18 -2.02 6.55
C ALA A 78 1.27 -0.98 5.85
N ARG A 79 1.54 -0.65 4.58
CA ARG A 79 0.66 0.22 3.80
C ARG A 79 -0.66 -0.47 3.44
N LEU A 80 -0.65 -1.78 3.19
CA LEU A 80 -1.89 -2.54 3.00
C LEU A 80 -2.70 -2.63 4.30
N ALA A 81 -2.07 -2.68 5.47
CA ALA A 81 -2.77 -2.58 6.74
C ALA A 81 -3.48 -1.22 6.90
N GLN A 82 -2.89 -0.12 6.39
CA GLN A 82 -3.59 1.17 6.33
C GLN A 82 -4.77 1.16 5.35
N VAL A 83 -4.67 0.43 4.23
CA VAL A 83 -5.80 0.21 3.30
C VAL A 83 -6.91 -0.56 4.00
N GLU A 84 -6.58 -1.66 4.69
CA GLU A 84 -7.52 -2.48 5.46
C GLU A 84 -8.23 -1.63 6.52
N GLU A 85 -7.50 -0.83 7.29
CA GLU A 85 -8.06 0.07 8.31
C GLU A 85 -9.05 1.07 7.71
N LYS A 86 -8.68 1.72 6.59
CA LYS A 86 -9.53 2.72 5.90
C LYS A 86 -10.76 2.11 5.22
N LEU A 87 -10.72 0.83 4.87
CA LEU A 87 -11.78 0.08 4.17
C LEU A 87 -12.34 -1.05 5.04
N SER A 88 -12.27 -0.91 6.36
CA SER A 88 -12.68 -1.94 7.32
C SER A 88 -14.17 -2.32 7.22
N ASP A 89 -14.99 -1.45 6.65
CA ASP A 89 -16.41 -1.68 6.38
C ASP A 89 -16.68 -2.66 5.23
N ILE A 90 -15.68 -2.87 4.34
CA ILE A 90 -15.85 -3.69 3.14
C ILE A 90 -14.85 -4.85 3.06
N VAL A 91 -13.70 -4.74 3.76
CA VAL A 91 -12.72 -5.83 3.80
C VAL A 91 -13.28 -7.04 4.54
N GLY A 92 -13.17 -8.21 3.92
CA GLY A 92 -13.74 -9.46 4.42
C GLY A 92 -15.19 -9.73 3.96
N HIS A 93 -15.81 -8.77 3.27
CA HIS A 93 -17.16 -8.88 2.69
C HIS A 93 -17.15 -8.73 1.18
N ASP A 94 -16.84 -7.54 0.69
CA ASP A 94 -16.84 -7.20 -0.73
C ASP A 94 -15.41 -7.18 -1.31
N LEU A 95 -14.43 -6.83 -0.49
CA LEU A 95 -13.00 -6.80 -0.83
C LEU A 95 -12.23 -7.80 0.02
N PHE A 96 -11.34 -8.57 -0.60
CA PHE A 96 -10.42 -9.47 0.09
C PHE A 96 -8.97 -9.10 -0.25
N LEU A 97 -8.14 -8.97 0.78
CA LEU A 97 -6.71 -8.80 0.60
C LEU A 97 -6.05 -10.18 0.58
N VAL A 98 -5.08 -10.35 -0.32
CA VAL A 98 -4.37 -11.61 -0.51
C VAL A 98 -2.88 -11.34 -0.62
N SER A 99 -2.11 -11.79 0.35
CA SER A 99 -0.66 -11.79 0.31
C SER A 99 -0.17 -13.17 -0.09
N LEU A 100 0.35 -13.31 -1.30
CA LEU A 100 0.84 -14.57 -1.83
C LEU A 100 2.36 -14.65 -1.65
N THR A 101 2.84 -15.75 -1.02
CA THR A 101 4.28 -15.93 -0.88
C THR A 101 4.99 -16.15 -2.22
N VAL A 102 6.22 -15.68 -2.31
CA VAL A 102 7.18 -16.03 -3.39
C VAL A 102 8.25 -16.99 -2.91
N ASP A 103 8.27 -17.34 -1.61
CA ASP A 103 9.23 -18.24 -0.97
C ASP A 103 8.50 -19.38 -0.20
N PRO A 104 7.70 -20.21 -0.87
CA PRO A 104 6.87 -21.21 -0.21
C PRO A 104 7.68 -22.29 0.52
N GLU A 105 8.96 -22.44 0.20
CA GLU A 105 9.86 -23.38 0.86
C GLU A 105 10.20 -22.96 2.29
N ARG A 106 10.14 -21.64 2.59
CA ARG A 106 10.43 -21.07 3.91
C ARG A 106 9.20 -20.49 4.60
N ASP A 107 8.25 -19.99 3.84
CA ASP A 107 7.04 -19.35 4.37
C ASP A 107 5.98 -20.39 4.68
N THR A 108 6.13 -21.05 5.85
CA THR A 108 5.11 -21.98 6.38
C THR A 108 3.86 -21.20 6.86
N PRO A 109 2.72 -21.87 7.03
CA PRO A 109 1.53 -21.22 7.61
C PRO A 109 1.81 -20.51 8.93
N GLU A 110 2.61 -21.12 9.82
CA GLU A 110 2.97 -20.55 11.12
C GLU A 110 3.77 -19.25 10.95
N ARG A 111 4.74 -19.22 10.04
CA ARG A 111 5.53 -18.02 9.74
C ARG A 111 4.68 -16.91 9.12
N LEU A 112 3.76 -17.28 8.24
CA LEU A 112 2.80 -16.33 7.67
C LEU A 112 1.85 -15.79 8.75
N LYS A 113 1.47 -16.61 9.72
CA LYS A 113 0.64 -16.18 10.85
C LYS A 113 1.38 -15.19 11.75
N GLU A 114 2.63 -15.46 12.11
CA GLU A 114 3.46 -14.54 12.88
C GLU A 114 3.67 -13.22 12.12
N PHE A 115 3.95 -13.31 10.83
CA PHE A 115 4.12 -12.14 9.97
C PHE A 115 2.83 -11.32 9.89
N SER A 116 1.68 -11.91 9.59
CA SER A 116 0.38 -11.23 9.50
C SER A 116 -0.02 -10.55 10.82
N ALA A 117 0.21 -11.23 11.95
CA ALA A 117 -0.07 -10.71 13.27
C ALA A 117 0.74 -9.43 13.60
N SER A 118 1.97 -9.32 13.09
CA SER A 118 2.81 -8.13 13.28
C SER A 118 2.26 -6.88 12.60
N PHE A 119 1.38 -7.06 11.62
CA PHE A 119 0.69 -5.98 10.92
C PHE A 119 -0.77 -5.84 11.35
N SER A 120 -1.22 -6.60 12.36
CA SER A 120 -2.60 -6.63 12.84
C SER A 120 -3.61 -6.94 11.73
N ALA A 121 -3.21 -7.80 10.78
CA ALA A 121 -4.06 -8.20 9.66
C ALA A 121 -5.36 -8.85 10.14
N GLY A 122 -6.49 -8.36 9.65
CA GLY A 122 -7.82 -8.84 10.00
C GLY A 122 -8.25 -10.09 9.22
N PRO A 123 -9.43 -10.61 9.50
CA PRO A 123 -9.92 -11.86 8.92
C PRO A 123 -10.20 -11.78 7.40
N GLY A 124 -10.32 -10.58 6.85
CA GLY A 124 -10.49 -10.34 5.40
C GLY A 124 -9.19 -10.34 4.62
N TRP A 125 -8.05 -10.59 5.28
CA TRP A 125 -6.73 -10.63 4.67
C TRP A 125 -6.11 -12.02 4.77
N LEU A 126 -5.96 -12.67 3.63
CA LEU A 126 -5.37 -14.01 3.51
C LEU A 126 -3.88 -13.92 3.18
N PHE A 127 -3.07 -14.66 3.92
CA PHE A 127 -1.66 -14.90 3.61
C PHE A 127 -1.52 -16.34 3.14
N LEU A 128 -1.09 -16.53 1.91
CA LEU A 128 -1.16 -17.82 1.22
C LEU A 128 0.23 -18.39 0.94
N THR A 129 0.37 -19.68 1.24
CA THR A 129 1.49 -20.55 0.86
C THR A 129 0.94 -21.84 0.26
N GLY A 130 1.77 -22.82 0.01
CA GLY A 130 1.37 -24.13 -0.50
C GLY A 130 2.54 -24.88 -1.14
N GLU A 131 2.22 -25.91 -1.91
CA GLU A 131 3.24 -26.67 -2.64
C GLU A 131 4.03 -25.73 -3.58
N PRO A 132 5.38 -25.78 -3.58
CA PRO A 132 6.19 -24.84 -4.35
C PRO A 132 5.87 -24.76 -5.84
N GLY A 133 5.51 -25.91 -6.47
CA GLY A 133 5.09 -25.96 -7.87
C GLY A 133 3.80 -25.18 -8.13
N ASP A 134 2.83 -25.33 -7.25
CA ASP A 134 1.53 -24.68 -7.33
C ASP A 134 1.66 -23.17 -7.12
N ILE A 135 2.37 -22.76 -6.08
CA ILE A 135 2.63 -21.33 -5.79
C ILE A 135 3.37 -20.66 -6.96
N ARG A 136 4.39 -21.30 -7.52
CA ARG A 136 5.08 -20.78 -8.72
C ARG A 136 4.13 -20.63 -9.92
N SER A 137 3.21 -21.58 -10.11
CA SER A 137 2.24 -21.50 -11.21
C SER A 137 1.31 -20.30 -11.07
N ILE A 138 0.82 -20.03 -9.86
CA ILE A 138 -0.01 -18.85 -9.56
C ILE A 138 0.80 -17.57 -9.76
N ASN A 139 2.00 -17.48 -9.17
CA ASN A 139 2.89 -16.32 -9.31
C ASN A 139 3.15 -15.99 -10.78
N ALA A 140 3.45 -17.00 -11.60
CA ALA A 140 3.70 -16.83 -13.04
C ALA A 140 2.48 -16.29 -13.79
N LYS A 141 1.27 -16.76 -13.48
CA LYS A 141 0.01 -16.25 -14.06
C LYS A 141 -0.27 -14.82 -13.63
N LEU A 142 0.06 -14.47 -12.41
CA LEU A 142 -0.03 -13.10 -11.89
C LEU A 142 1.10 -12.20 -12.41
N GLY A 143 2.03 -12.73 -13.21
CA GLY A 143 3.11 -11.98 -13.87
C GLY A 143 4.37 -11.82 -13.03
N ASN A 144 4.43 -12.45 -11.86
CA ASN A 144 5.65 -12.55 -11.07
C ASN A 144 6.39 -13.84 -11.45
N ARG A 145 7.28 -13.74 -12.42
CA ARG A 145 7.95 -14.90 -13.06
C ARG A 145 9.40 -15.08 -12.61
N SER A 146 9.94 -14.13 -11.84
CA SER A 146 11.32 -14.26 -11.37
C SER A 146 11.45 -15.40 -10.37
N THR A 147 12.53 -16.17 -10.50
CA THR A 147 12.93 -17.19 -9.52
C THR A 147 13.84 -16.61 -8.43
N ARG A 148 14.26 -15.35 -8.57
CA ARG A 148 15.08 -14.64 -7.59
C ARG A 148 14.18 -13.82 -6.68
N LEU A 149 14.29 -14.04 -5.37
CA LEU A 149 13.49 -13.33 -4.38
C LEU A 149 13.69 -11.81 -4.42
N SER A 150 14.90 -11.35 -4.72
CA SER A 150 15.21 -9.92 -4.85
C SER A 150 14.60 -9.24 -6.08
N GLU A 151 14.13 -10.00 -7.05
CA GLU A 151 13.55 -9.49 -8.30
C GLU A 151 12.02 -9.61 -8.32
N HIS A 152 11.39 -10.03 -7.21
CA HIS A 152 9.93 -10.08 -7.17
C HIS A 152 9.33 -8.68 -7.28
N ARG A 153 8.20 -8.58 -7.93
CA ARG A 153 7.54 -7.30 -8.17
C ARG A 153 6.82 -6.80 -6.93
N ASN A 154 7.09 -5.56 -6.56
CA ASN A 154 6.36 -4.85 -5.49
C ASN A 154 5.05 -4.20 -6.00
N GLU A 155 4.49 -4.74 -7.09
CA GLU A 155 3.19 -4.34 -7.61
C GLU A 155 2.07 -5.06 -6.86
N ILE A 156 0.93 -4.41 -6.79
CA ILE A 156 -0.31 -5.05 -6.40
C ILE A 156 -1.18 -5.30 -7.62
N ILE A 157 -2.00 -6.34 -7.54
CA ILE A 157 -2.99 -6.66 -8.56
C ILE A 157 -4.36 -6.46 -7.92
N LEU A 158 -5.12 -5.55 -8.48
CA LEU A 158 -6.49 -5.29 -8.10
C LEU A 158 -7.41 -5.87 -9.16
N GLY A 159 -8.36 -6.71 -8.77
CA GLY A 159 -9.24 -7.38 -9.69
C GLY A 159 -10.64 -7.58 -9.15
N ASN A 160 -11.62 -7.52 -10.05
CA ASN A 160 -12.99 -7.94 -9.82
C ASN A 160 -13.30 -9.10 -10.78
N ASP A 161 -13.37 -10.31 -10.23
CA ASP A 161 -13.62 -11.50 -11.03
C ASP A 161 -15.02 -11.51 -11.65
N ALA A 162 -16.01 -10.96 -10.95
CA ALA A 162 -17.39 -10.90 -11.42
C ALA A 162 -17.54 -10.00 -12.68
N THR A 163 -16.74 -8.94 -12.81
CA THR A 163 -16.75 -8.04 -13.98
C THR A 163 -15.65 -8.36 -15.00
N GLY A 164 -14.67 -9.19 -14.61
CA GLY A 164 -13.49 -9.47 -15.42
C GLY A 164 -12.50 -8.31 -15.50
N GLU A 165 -12.64 -7.29 -14.68
CA GLU A 165 -11.76 -6.11 -14.65
C GLU A 165 -10.54 -6.39 -13.75
N TRP A 166 -9.34 -6.20 -14.31
CA TRP A 166 -8.07 -6.44 -13.60
C TRP A 166 -7.07 -5.36 -13.97
N GLN A 167 -6.41 -4.81 -12.96
CA GLN A 167 -5.38 -3.79 -13.13
C GLN A 167 -4.17 -4.02 -12.21
N ARG A 168 -3.04 -3.47 -12.61
CA ARG A 168 -1.85 -3.38 -11.76
C ARG A 168 -1.80 -2.01 -11.12
N ASN A 169 -1.38 -1.97 -9.89
CA ASN A 169 -1.24 -0.75 -9.11
C ASN A 169 -0.02 -0.83 -8.19
N THR A 170 0.21 0.15 -7.36
CA THR A 170 1.28 0.20 -6.39
C THR A 170 0.78 0.70 -5.03
N VAL A 171 1.27 0.10 -3.95
CA VAL A 171 1.01 0.59 -2.60
C VAL A 171 1.90 1.78 -2.22
N PHE A 172 2.95 2.07 -3.02
CA PHE A 172 3.91 3.13 -2.74
C PHE A 172 3.49 4.50 -3.27
N GLY A 173 2.40 4.55 -4.02
CA GLY A 173 1.78 5.77 -4.48
C GLY A 173 0.96 6.49 -3.40
N ASP A 174 0.10 7.38 -3.85
CA ASP A 174 -0.89 8.02 -2.99
C ASP A 174 -1.93 7.00 -2.51
N LEU A 175 -2.14 6.93 -1.19
CA LEU A 175 -3.03 5.93 -0.60
C LEU A 175 -4.50 6.23 -0.89
N ASP A 176 -4.89 7.49 -0.88
CA ASP A 176 -6.28 7.87 -1.14
C ASP A 176 -6.62 7.61 -2.61
N ARG A 177 -5.64 7.77 -3.51
CA ARG A 177 -5.79 7.36 -4.92
C ARG A 177 -5.99 5.86 -5.04
N LEU A 178 -5.21 5.05 -4.32
CA LEU A 178 -5.40 3.59 -4.32
C LEU A 178 -6.79 3.20 -3.81
N ILE A 179 -7.26 3.86 -2.75
CA ILE A 179 -8.61 3.64 -2.21
C ILE A 179 -9.68 3.98 -3.25
N MET A 180 -9.53 5.08 -3.97
CA MET A 180 -10.43 5.43 -5.08
C MET A 180 -10.43 4.37 -6.19
N ASP A 181 -9.26 3.84 -6.55
CA ASP A 181 -9.13 2.77 -7.56
C ASP A 181 -9.79 1.47 -7.07
N ILE A 182 -9.71 1.16 -5.77
CA ILE A 182 -10.40 0.01 -5.17
C ILE A 182 -11.94 0.20 -5.24
N HIS A 183 -12.44 1.35 -4.83
CA HIS A 183 -13.88 1.65 -4.94
C HIS A 183 -14.37 1.59 -6.39
N ALA A 184 -13.54 2.01 -7.34
CA ALA A 184 -13.89 1.96 -8.76
C ALA A 184 -14.05 0.54 -9.31
N MET A 185 -13.54 -0.49 -8.62
CA MET A 185 -13.72 -1.90 -9.01
C MET A 185 -15.15 -2.39 -8.82
N ASP A 186 -15.91 -1.85 -7.86
CA ASP A 186 -17.31 -2.21 -7.69
C ASP A 186 -18.21 -1.26 -8.50
N PRO A 187 -18.98 -1.78 -9.48
CA PRO A 187 -19.94 -0.96 -10.21
C PRO A 187 -20.98 -0.27 -9.32
N LYS A 188 -21.33 -0.88 -8.18
CA LYS A 188 -22.27 -0.27 -7.21
C LYS A 188 -21.66 0.96 -6.56
N TRP A 189 -20.36 0.92 -6.25
CA TRP A 189 -19.65 2.03 -5.64
C TRP A 189 -19.28 3.12 -6.66
N ARG A 190 -18.94 2.73 -7.87
CA ARG A 190 -18.66 3.68 -8.97
C ARG A 190 -19.80 4.69 -9.17
N ASN A 191 -21.03 4.27 -8.93
CA ASN A 191 -22.20 5.12 -9.02
C ASN A 191 -22.48 5.95 -7.76
N GLN A 192 -21.86 5.61 -6.62
CA GLN A 192 -22.04 6.32 -5.34
C GLN A 192 -20.95 7.37 -5.10
N VAL A 193 -19.79 7.21 -5.71
CA VAL A 193 -18.71 8.21 -5.64
C VAL A 193 -19.13 9.41 -6.49
N ARG A 194 -19.94 10.28 -5.90
CA ARG A 194 -20.01 11.67 -6.35
C ARG A 194 -18.59 12.21 -6.22
N ALA A 195 -17.99 12.62 -7.35
CA ALA A 195 -16.76 13.38 -7.31
C ALA A 195 -16.87 14.41 -6.18
N PRO A 196 -15.89 14.51 -5.27
CA PRO A 196 -15.93 15.56 -4.26
C PRO A 196 -16.22 16.84 -5.00
N LYS A 197 -17.28 17.55 -4.59
CA LYS A 197 -17.48 18.91 -5.10
C LYS A 197 -16.21 19.64 -4.75
N HIS A 198 -15.41 19.98 -5.74
CA HIS A 198 -14.38 20.97 -5.57
C HIS A 198 -15.13 22.25 -5.13
N ASP A 199 -15.18 22.48 -3.83
CA ASP A 199 -15.52 23.79 -3.33
C ASP A 199 -14.40 24.70 -3.80
N GLU A 200 -14.69 25.54 -4.79
CA GLU A 200 -13.78 26.55 -5.32
C GLU A 200 -13.22 27.46 -4.21
N ALA A 201 -13.85 27.48 -3.04
CA ALA A 201 -13.41 28.18 -1.84
C ALA A 201 -12.15 27.55 -1.17
N SER A 202 -11.76 26.33 -1.47
CA SER A 202 -10.52 25.72 -0.92
C SER A 202 -9.27 26.00 -1.75
N ASN A 203 -9.39 26.73 -2.85
CA ASN A 203 -8.25 27.17 -3.64
C ASN A 203 -7.65 28.50 -3.12
N THR A 204 -7.78 28.77 -1.82
CA THR A 204 -6.87 29.68 -1.13
C THR A 204 -5.50 29.04 -1.14
N GLY A 205 -4.57 29.59 -1.88
CA GLY A 205 -3.24 29.09 -2.19
C GLY A 205 -2.32 28.84 -0.97
N TYR A 206 -2.78 28.02 -0.04
CA TYR A 206 -1.93 27.35 0.90
C TYR A 206 -1.30 26.16 0.17
N ALA A 207 -0.24 26.43 -0.58
CA ALA A 207 0.78 25.43 -0.77
C ALA A 207 1.29 25.11 0.64
N LEU A 208 0.65 24.16 1.31
CA LEU A 208 1.21 23.50 2.48
C LEU A 208 2.43 22.74 1.95
N SER A 209 3.56 23.43 1.82
CA SER A 209 4.83 22.76 1.67
C SER A 209 5.07 22.05 3.00
N LEU A 210 4.64 20.80 3.08
CA LEU A 210 5.00 19.95 4.20
C LEU A 210 6.52 19.98 4.30
N ALA A 211 7.05 20.14 5.51
CA ALA A 211 8.48 20.04 5.72
C ALA A 211 8.98 18.70 5.11
N PRO A 212 10.13 18.66 4.45
CA PRO A 212 10.63 17.47 3.78
C PRO A 212 10.55 16.20 4.66
N GLY A 213 11.00 16.28 5.91
CA GLY A 213 10.92 15.19 6.88
C GLY A 213 9.49 14.74 7.19
N GLN A 214 8.50 15.65 7.20
CA GLN A 214 7.09 15.28 7.41
C GLN A 214 6.56 14.46 6.23
N THR A 215 6.92 14.82 5.02
CA THR A 215 6.51 14.09 3.81
C THR A 215 7.11 12.69 3.80
N LEU A 216 8.40 12.57 4.11
CA LEU A 216 9.11 11.29 4.22
C LEU A 216 8.48 10.43 5.32
N PHE A 217 8.25 11.00 6.50
CA PHE A 217 7.63 10.29 7.61
C PHE A 217 6.27 9.72 7.21
N LYS A 218 5.38 10.53 6.66
CA LYS A 218 4.04 10.07 6.24
C LYS A 218 4.08 8.94 5.22
N LYS A 219 5.01 9.00 4.27
CA LYS A 219 5.10 8.00 3.19
C LYS A 219 5.81 6.72 3.60
N LEU A 220 6.87 6.81 4.38
CA LEU A 220 7.80 5.70 4.62
C LEU A 220 7.79 5.19 6.06
N CYS A 221 7.54 6.04 7.05
CA CYS A 221 7.66 5.69 8.46
C CYS A 221 6.31 5.44 9.14
N ALA A 222 5.31 6.30 8.88
CA ALA A 222 3.98 6.24 9.50
C ALA A 222 3.22 4.91 9.28
N PRO A 223 3.45 4.13 8.22
CA PRO A 223 2.85 2.80 8.11
C PRO A 223 3.21 1.86 9.27
N CYS A 224 4.44 1.99 9.80
CA CYS A 224 4.94 1.14 10.88
C CYS A 224 5.07 1.84 12.22
N HIS A 225 5.26 3.16 12.23
CA HIS A 225 5.56 3.94 13.42
C HIS A 225 4.49 4.99 13.72
N THR A 226 4.35 5.31 14.99
CA THR A 226 3.53 6.42 15.49
C THR A 226 4.42 7.49 16.14
N ILE A 227 3.84 8.65 16.45
CA ILE A 227 4.46 9.66 17.32
C ILE A 227 3.43 10.02 18.39
N GLY A 228 3.57 9.43 19.58
CA GLY A 228 2.76 9.74 20.76
C GLY A 228 1.44 9.01 20.91
N VAL A 229 1.19 7.96 20.07
CA VAL A 229 -0.02 7.11 20.18
C VAL A 229 0.27 5.64 20.52
N GLY A 230 1.53 5.33 20.85
CA GLY A 230 1.97 4.00 21.26
C GLY A 230 2.60 3.18 20.13
N ASP A 231 3.16 2.04 20.50
CA ASP A 231 3.81 1.12 19.59
C ASP A 231 2.76 0.55 18.58
N ARG A 232 3.19 0.34 17.34
CA ARG A 232 2.40 -0.28 16.26
C ARG A 232 3.16 -1.49 15.71
N VAL A 233 3.45 -1.53 14.41
CA VAL A 233 4.36 -2.52 13.80
C VAL A 233 5.78 -2.33 14.31
N GLY A 234 6.17 -1.08 14.52
CA GLY A 234 7.41 -0.65 15.15
C GLY A 234 7.14 0.24 16.38
N PRO A 235 8.21 0.72 17.05
CA PRO A 235 8.08 1.56 18.23
C PRO A 235 7.44 2.91 17.95
N ASP A 236 6.80 3.47 18.97
CA ASP A 236 6.44 4.88 19.03
C ASP A 236 7.70 5.74 19.05
N LEU A 237 7.75 6.73 18.16
CA LEU A 237 8.92 7.58 17.96
C LEU A 237 8.90 8.89 18.75
N ARG A 238 7.85 9.17 19.57
CA ARG A 238 7.86 10.36 20.45
C ARG A 238 9.07 10.33 21.37
N GLY A 239 9.86 11.39 21.39
CA GLY A 239 11.08 11.53 22.18
C GLY A 239 12.22 10.60 21.76
N VAL A 240 12.19 10.01 20.59
CA VAL A 240 13.27 9.12 20.12
C VAL A 240 14.60 9.87 20.00
N THR A 241 14.57 11.14 19.63
CA THR A 241 15.72 12.05 19.52
C THR A 241 16.37 12.37 20.87
N GLU A 242 15.64 12.19 21.97
CA GLU A 242 16.17 12.35 23.34
C GLU A 242 16.70 11.04 23.90
N ARG A 243 16.12 9.90 23.46
CA ARG A 243 16.49 8.55 23.92
C ARG A 243 17.65 7.91 23.18
N ARG A 244 18.00 8.45 22.01
CA ARG A 244 19.05 7.91 21.13
C ARG A 244 19.98 9.02 20.70
N GLU A 245 21.26 8.70 20.63
CA GLU A 245 22.24 9.63 20.07
C GLU A 245 21.94 9.89 18.58
N HIS A 246 22.12 11.14 18.16
CA HIS A 246 21.83 11.59 16.80
C HIS A 246 22.55 10.73 15.74
N ALA A 247 23.86 10.47 15.94
CA ALA A 247 24.64 9.68 14.98
C ALA A 247 24.16 8.22 14.90
N TRP A 248 23.76 7.63 16.03
CA TRP A 248 23.19 6.29 16.04
C TRP A 248 21.86 6.27 15.29
N LEU A 249 20.98 7.23 15.57
CA LEU A 249 19.66 7.33 14.96
C LEU A 249 19.74 7.54 13.46
N GLU A 250 20.62 8.43 13.01
CA GLU A 250 20.89 8.67 11.57
C GLU A 250 21.38 7.41 10.88
N ASN A 251 22.37 6.73 11.47
CA ASN A 251 22.90 5.48 10.91
C ASN A 251 21.83 4.38 10.86
N PHE A 252 21.01 4.24 11.92
CA PHE A 252 19.95 3.23 11.96
C PHE A 252 18.84 3.50 10.95
N ILE A 253 18.47 4.77 10.72
CA ILE A 253 17.48 5.15 9.69
C ILE A 253 17.99 4.76 8.28
N ARG A 254 19.29 4.95 8.02
CA ARG A 254 19.89 4.73 6.70
C ARG A 254 20.28 3.28 6.44
N HIS A 255 20.83 2.61 7.46
CA HIS A 255 21.50 1.32 7.33
C HIS A 255 21.08 0.30 8.40
N PRO A 256 19.76 0.09 8.63
CA PRO A 256 19.30 -0.78 9.69
C PRO A 256 19.77 -2.23 9.54
N ASP A 257 19.89 -2.71 8.29
CA ASP A 257 20.35 -4.08 7.99
C ASP A 257 21.83 -4.26 8.34
N THR A 258 22.68 -3.28 8.00
CA THR A 258 24.10 -3.29 8.33
C THR A 258 24.31 -3.32 9.83
N MET A 259 23.62 -2.46 10.60
CA MET A 259 23.74 -2.43 12.05
C MET A 259 23.30 -3.75 12.70
N ARG A 260 22.25 -4.39 12.17
CA ARG A 260 21.88 -5.74 12.63
C ARG A 260 22.92 -6.79 12.30
N ALA A 261 23.50 -6.74 11.10
CA ALA A 261 24.57 -7.66 10.68
C ALA A 261 25.83 -7.48 11.54
N GLU A 262 26.17 -6.27 11.90
CA GLU A 262 27.27 -5.90 12.81
C GLU A 262 26.95 -6.18 14.28
N ARG A 263 25.75 -6.70 14.58
CA ARG A 263 25.28 -7.07 15.91
C ARG A 263 25.20 -5.89 16.88
N ASP A 264 24.83 -4.71 16.40
CA ASP A 264 24.55 -3.56 17.24
C ASP A 264 23.52 -3.94 18.33
N PRO A 265 23.83 -3.71 19.64
CA PRO A 265 22.98 -4.19 20.72
C PRO A 265 21.56 -3.60 20.71
N ASP A 266 21.44 -2.32 20.37
CA ASP A 266 20.17 -1.61 20.34
C ASP A 266 19.33 -2.05 19.13
N ALA A 267 19.96 -2.25 17.99
CA ALA A 267 19.30 -2.79 16.80
C ALA A 267 18.77 -4.21 17.05
N LEU A 268 19.54 -5.07 17.74
CA LEU A 268 19.12 -6.42 18.11
C LEU A 268 18.00 -6.41 19.17
N ALA A 269 18.04 -5.49 20.13
CA ALA A 269 16.98 -5.32 21.12
C ALA A 269 15.65 -4.93 20.47
N LEU A 270 15.68 -4.08 19.43
CA LEU A 270 14.48 -3.75 18.66
C LEU A 270 13.92 -4.98 17.91
N VAL A 271 14.77 -5.81 17.31
CA VAL A 271 14.31 -7.07 16.66
C VAL A 271 13.68 -8.01 17.69
N ALA A 272 14.24 -8.11 18.89
CA ALA A 272 13.67 -8.95 19.95
C ALA A 272 12.31 -8.43 20.43
N LYS A 273 12.13 -7.12 20.50
CA LYS A 273 10.86 -6.49 20.90
C LYS A 273 9.79 -6.56 19.80
N PHE A 274 10.19 -6.49 18.53
CA PHE A 274 9.29 -6.49 17.37
C PHE A 274 9.65 -7.65 16.41
N PRO A 275 9.41 -8.92 16.78
CA PRO A 275 9.95 -10.08 16.08
C PRO A 275 9.36 -10.31 14.69
N GLY A 276 8.14 -9.84 14.45
CA GLY A 276 7.43 -10.08 13.18
C GLY A 276 7.73 -9.08 12.07
N ALA A 277 8.32 -7.93 12.39
CA ALA A 277 8.63 -6.91 11.41
C ALA A 277 10.01 -6.30 11.65
N ARG A 278 10.82 -6.27 10.61
CA ARG A 278 12.15 -5.61 10.64
C ARG A 278 12.05 -4.29 9.93
N MET A 279 12.66 -3.25 10.50
CA MET A 279 12.80 -1.98 9.79
C MET A 279 13.63 -2.23 8.51
N PRO A 280 13.07 -1.95 7.32
CA PRO A 280 13.77 -2.18 6.06
C PRO A 280 14.82 -1.09 5.79
N GLY A 281 15.83 -1.41 5.00
CA GLY A 281 16.72 -0.43 4.39
C GLY A 281 15.98 0.32 3.28
N LEU A 282 15.74 1.62 3.46
CA LEU A 282 14.95 2.43 2.52
C LEU A 282 15.82 3.20 1.52
N GLY A 283 17.14 3.03 1.55
CA GLY A 283 18.07 3.72 0.67
C GLY A 283 18.07 5.25 0.83
N LEU A 284 17.76 5.73 2.05
CA LEU A 284 17.70 7.16 2.35
C LEU A 284 19.10 7.81 2.33
N ALA A 285 19.17 9.00 1.76
CA ALA A 285 20.37 9.83 1.82
C ALA A 285 20.54 10.44 3.24
N GLU A 286 21.70 10.97 3.53
CA GLU A 286 21.99 11.63 4.81
C GLU A 286 21.04 12.81 5.07
N VAL A 287 20.78 13.61 4.03
CA VAL A 287 19.83 14.73 4.13
C VAL A 287 18.43 14.27 4.50
N ASP A 288 17.97 13.14 3.95
CA ASP A 288 16.65 12.57 4.25
C ASP A 288 16.54 12.15 5.72
N ALA A 289 17.59 11.51 6.24
CA ALA A 289 17.64 11.09 7.64
C ALA A 289 17.68 12.30 8.59
N SER A 290 18.45 13.33 8.25
CA SER A 290 18.52 14.58 8.99
C SER A 290 17.16 15.31 9.02
N ASP A 291 16.48 15.39 7.89
CA ASP A 291 15.13 15.97 7.78
C ASP A 291 14.11 15.20 8.62
N LEU A 292 14.17 13.86 8.61
CA LEU A 292 13.33 13.00 9.43
C LEU A 292 13.57 13.23 10.93
N ILE A 293 14.83 13.28 11.37
CA ILE A 293 15.19 13.51 12.77
C ILE A 293 14.70 14.90 13.22
N THR A 294 14.88 15.92 12.39
CA THR A 294 14.37 17.28 12.64
C THR A 294 12.86 17.29 12.80
N TYR A 295 12.14 16.58 11.93
CA TYR A 295 10.70 16.47 12.00
C TYR A 295 10.24 15.73 13.28
N LEU A 296 10.89 14.62 13.64
CA LEU A 296 10.57 13.84 14.84
C LEU A 296 10.76 14.67 16.12
N GLN A 297 11.81 15.48 16.19
CA GLN A 297 12.03 16.40 17.30
C GLN A 297 10.93 17.47 17.36
N ALA A 298 10.67 18.14 16.25
CA ALA A 298 9.65 19.18 16.20
C ALA A 298 8.25 18.68 16.56
N GLU A 299 7.90 17.48 16.14
CA GLU A 299 6.61 16.86 16.44
C GLU A 299 6.54 16.42 17.93
N THR A 300 7.63 15.91 18.50
CA THR A 300 7.74 15.63 19.94
C THR A 300 7.51 16.90 20.75
N ASP A 301 8.18 17.99 20.40
CA ASP A 301 8.04 19.28 21.08
C ASP A 301 6.62 19.85 20.96
N ARG A 302 5.99 19.68 19.81
CA ARG A 302 4.59 20.07 19.58
C ARG A 302 3.64 19.33 20.51
N LEU A 303 3.83 18.01 20.62
CA LEU A 303 3.01 17.15 21.49
C LEU A 303 3.23 17.44 22.95
N ASN A 304 4.47 17.71 23.37
CA ASN A 304 4.78 18.09 24.76
C ASN A 304 4.09 19.40 25.13
N ARG A 305 4.20 20.44 24.28
CA ARG A 305 3.50 21.72 24.52
C ARG A 305 1.98 21.59 24.56
N ALA A 306 1.41 20.69 23.78
CA ALA A 306 -0.03 20.44 23.79
C ALA A 306 -0.52 19.77 25.09
N GLN A 307 0.32 18.96 25.71
CA GLN A 307 0.03 18.34 27.01
C GLN A 307 0.17 19.31 28.19
N ASP A 308 1.11 20.26 28.08
CA ASP A 308 1.37 21.28 29.13
C ASP A 308 0.38 22.47 29.04
N ALA A 309 -0.43 22.55 27.99
CA ALA A 309 -1.41 23.61 27.84
C ALA A 309 -2.52 23.45 28.89
N PRO A 310 -2.86 24.51 29.65
CA PRO A 310 -3.91 24.46 30.65
C PRO A 310 -5.26 24.17 30.00
N ASP A 311 -6.06 23.32 30.69
CA ASP A 311 -7.41 22.95 30.20
C ASP A 311 -8.28 24.21 30.05
N PRO A 312 -8.78 24.53 28.87
CA PRO A 312 -9.64 25.70 28.67
C PRO A 312 -10.90 25.67 29.53
N ALA A 313 -11.34 24.50 30.03
CA ALA A 313 -12.49 24.40 30.93
C ALA A 313 -12.24 24.97 32.33
N MET A 314 -10.98 25.10 32.77
CA MET A 314 -10.66 25.68 34.08
C MET A 314 -10.66 27.23 34.12
N GLN A 315 -10.71 27.90 32.97
CA GLN A 315 -10.66 29.38 32.91
C GLN A 315 -12.04 30.06 33.07
N HIS A 316 -13.13 29.33 33.14
CA HIS A 316 -14.48 29.90 33.23
C HIS A 316 -15.06 29.99 34.63
N HIS A 317 -14.29 29.70 35.71
CA HIS A 317 -14.85 29.72 37.06
C HIS A 317 -14.46 30.93 37.93
N HIS A 318 -13.88 32.01 37.37
CA HIS A 318 -13.52 33.19 38.15
C HIS A 318 -14.10 34.51 37.61
N HIS A 319 -15.41 34.58 37.38
CA HIS A 319 -16.11 35.86 37.29
C HIS A 319 -17.57 35.70 37.66
N HIS A 320 -17.86 35.50 38.94
CA HIS A 320 -19.12 35.90 39.59
C HIS A 320 -18.88 35.99 41.12
N GLU A 321 -18.40 37.16 41.59
CA GLU A 321 -18.73 37.78 42.85
C GLU A 321 -18.91 39.26 42.66
#